data_4167c5506d91365fb0110b2b012fd398
#
_entry.id   4167c5506d91365fb0110b2b012fd398
#
_cell.length_a   1.000
_cell.length_b   1.000
_cell.length_c   1.000
_cell.angle_alpha   90.00
_cell.angle_beta   90.00
_cell.angle_gamma   90.00
#
_symmetry.space_group_name_H-M   'P 1'
#
loop_
_entity.id
_entity.type
_entity.pdbx_description
1 polymer ?
#
loop_
_entity_poly.entity_id
_entity_poly.type
_entity_poly.pdbx_seq_one_letter_code
_entity_poly.pdbx_strand_id
1 'polypeptide(L)'
;MTTPVKIIECPRDSWQGLPKTIPAEVKADYLRTLIAAGFTHLDAASFVSPKAVPQMADSEQVLKYLDPPDDVEIIGIVVNQKGAERAIETEAVSTLGFPYSVSPEFLLRNQNQSPEQTLEALEGVGQAAFQAGLGMVAYISMAFGNPYGDPWSVDEVVTACDLLADSGITQISLADTVGLAGPAQIAELVEAVLGSVDPAVEVGVHLHARAGEAAEKIAAAYGAGCRRFDMAIGGLGGCPFAQDTLVGNIPTEIALAELERLGASLPQLQPLDGLRAAAAEIERRFGSTVQ
;
A
#
# COMPACT_ATOMS: atom_id res chain seq x y z
N MET A 1 -27.75 3.43 3.10
CA MET A 1 -26.89 2.24 3.00
C MET A 1 -25.47 2.69 3.32
N THR A 2 -24.75 1.98 4.16
CA THR A 2 -23.34 2.30 4.45
C THR A 2 -22.49 1.97 3.23
N THR A 3 -21.60 2.88 2.83
CA THR A 3 -20.63 2.63 1.74
C THR A 3 -19.77 1.41 2.10
N PRO A 4 -19.64 0.41 1.21
CA PRO A 4 -18.78 -0.74 1.46
C PRO A 4 -17.33 -0.32 1.70
N VAL A 5 -16.64 -1.06 2.55
CA VAL A 5 -15.20 -0.86 2.77
C VAL A 5 -14.41 -1.66 1.74
N LYS A 6 -13.44 -1.01 1.11
CA LYS A 6 -12.45 -1.63 0.22
C LYS A 6 -11.22 -2.03 1.02
N ILE A 7 -10.83 -3.28 0.92
CA ILE A 7 -9.64 -3.85 1.58
C ILE A 7 -8.58 -4.12 0.54
N ILE A 8 -7.41 -3.52 0.70
CA ILE A 8 -6.23 -3.84 -0.09
C ILE A 8 -5.31 -4.72 0.76
N GLU A 9 -5.14 -5.96 0.37
CA GLU A 9 -4.17 -6.84 1.01
C GLU A 9 -2.79 -6.62 0.38
N CYS A 10 -1.74 -6.40 1.21
CA CYS A 10 -0.44 -5.90 0.79
C CYS A 10 0.72 -6.90 1.00
N PRO A 11 0.67 -8.10 0.40
CA PRO A 11 1.76 -9.07 0.54
C PRO A 11 3.10 -8.57 -0.02
N ARG A 12 3.10 -7.76 -1.09
CA ARG A 12 4.33 -7.15 -1.63
C ARG A 12 5.07 -6.35 -0.56
N ASP A 13 4.33 -5.51 0.19
CA ASP A 13 4.90 -4.69 1.26
C ASP A 13 5.42 -5.55 2.41
N SER A 14 4.67 -6.58 2.78
CA SER A 14 5.08 -7.55 3.80
C SER A 14 6.39 -8.26 3.47
N TRP A 15 6.67 -8.51 2.20
CA TRP A 15 7.82 -9.30 1.79
C TRP A 15 9.07 -8.48 1.49
N GLN A 16 8.90 -7.23 1.01
CA GLN A 16 10.02 -6.47 0.42
C GLN A 16 11.23 -6.30 1.33
N GLY A 17 11.05 -6.28 2.65
CA GLY A 17 12.10 -6.16 3.66
C GLY A 17 12.66 -7.49 4.17
N LEU A 18 12.14 -8.64 3.72
CA LEU A 18 12.61 -9.94 4.20
C LEU A 18 14.04 -10.23 3.71
N PRO A 19 14.92 -10.72 4.59
CA PRO A 19 16.35 -10.87 4.28
C PRO A 19 16.66 -12.03 3.31
N LYS A 20 15.79 -13.04 3.23
CA LYS A 20 15.95 -14.17 2.31
C LYS A 20 14.93 -14.07 1.20
N THR A 21 15.37 -14.30 -0.05
CA THR A 21 14.49 -14.26 -1.21
C THR A 21 13.44 -15.39 -1.15
N ILE A 22 12.18 -15.01 -1.28
CA ILE A 22 11.05 -15.94 -1.43
C ILE A 22 11.01 -16.37 -2.91
N PRO A 23 10.97 -17.68 -3.23
CA PRO A 23 10.79 -18.13 -4.62
C PRO A 23 9.48 -17.62 -5.25
N ALA A 24 9.51 -17.32 -6.53
CA ALA A 24 8.35 -16.78 -7.25
C ALA A 24 7.11 -17.68 -7.17
N GLU A 25 7.29 -19.00 -7.20
CA GLU A 25 6.20 -19.98 -7.03
C GLU A 25 5.54 -19.86 -5.65
N VAL A 26 6.33 -19.67 -4.59
CA VAL A 26 5.82 -19.52 -3.23
C VAL A 26 5.02 -18.23 -3.09
N LYS A 27 5.49 -17.12 -3.68
CA LYS A 27 4.74 -15.85 -3.74
C LYS A 27 3.42 -16.03 -4.49
N ALA A 28 3.46 -16.63 -5.67
CA ALA A 28 2.26 -16.87 -6.48
C ALA A 28 1.25 -17.79 -5.78
N ASP A 29 1.71 -18.85 -5.12
CA ASP A 29 0.85 -19.74 -4.36
C ASP A 29 0.17 -19.02 -3.19
N TYR A 30 0.91 -18.15 -2.47
CA TYR A 30 0.31 -17.33 -1.41
C TYR A 30 -0.74 -16.36 -1.97
N LEU A 31 -0.46 -15.67 -3.09
CA LEU A 31 -1.42 -14.80 -3.75
C LEU A 31 -2.69 -15.55 -4.18
N ARG A 32 -2.57 -16.79 -4.69
CA ARG A 32 -3.72 -17.64 -5.01
C ARG A 32 -4.55 -17.95 -3.76
N THR A 33 -3.92 -18.16 -2.60
CA THR A 33 -4.66 -18.42 -1.36
C THR A 33 -5.43 -17.18 -0.89
N LEU A 34 -4.90 -15.97 -1.09
CA LEU A 34 -5.61 -14.71 -0.83
C LEU A 34 -6.84 -14.57 -1.74
N ILE A 35 -6.67 -14.79 -3.04
CA ILE A 35 -7.78 -14.74 -4.01
C ILE A 35 -8.85 -15.78 -3.67
N ALA A 36 -8.45 -17.01 -3.37
CA ALA A 36 -9.37 -18.07 -2.97
C ALA A 36 -10.12 -17.76 -1.65
N ALA A 37 -9.53 -16.96 -0.79
CA ALA A 37 -10.18 -16.47 0.43
C ALA A 37 -11.15 -15.29 0.18
N GLY A 38 -11.21 -14.77 -1.04
CA GLY A 38 -12.15 -13.71 -1.43
C GLY A 38 -11.55 -12.30 -1.46
N PHE A 39 -10.23 -12.15 -1.35
CA PHE A 39 -9.58 -10.86 -1.58
C PHE A 39 -9.57 -10.54 -3.07
N THR A 40 -10.08 -9.36 -3.42
CA THR A 40 -10.20 -8.88 -4.81
C THR A 40 -9.29 -7.70 -5.12
N HIS A 41 -8.51 -7.22 -4.17
CA HIS A 41 -7.58 -6.10 -4.35
C HIS A 41 -6.26 -6.43 -3.66
N LEU A 42 -5.17 -6.57 -4.44
CA LEU A 42 -3.89 -7.03 -3.95
C LEU A 42 -2.76 -6.07 -4.36
N ASP A 43 -2.01 -5.54 -3.41
CA ASP A 43 -0.69 -4.96 -3.68
C ASP A 43 0.32 -6.12 -3.74
N ALA A 44 0.57 -6.61 -4.97
CA ALA A 44 1.19 -7.91 -5.20
C ALA A 44 2.58 -7.87 -5.83
N ALA A 45 2.94 -6.77 -6.50
CA ALA A 45 4.15 -6.71 -7.32
C ALA A 45 4.85 -5.36 -7.23
N SER A 46 6.15 -5.33 -7.58
CA SER A 46 6.92 -4.09 -7.70
C SER A 46 7.88 -4.18 -8.88
N PHE A 47 7.85 -3.14 -9.72
CA PHE A 47 8.70 -2.98 -10.88
C PHE A 47 9.80 -1.93 -10.67
N VAL A 48 10.10 -1.66 -9.41
CA VAL A 48 11.26 -0.88 -8.99
C VAL A 48 12.55 -1.63 -9.34
N SER A 49 13.68 -0.92 -9.38
CA SER A 49 14.97 -1.53 -9.67
C SER A 49 15.24 -2.74 -8.77
N PRO A 50 15.61 -3.92 -9.32
CA PRO A 50 16.01 -5.09 -8.54
C PRO A 50 17.19 -4.84 -7.58
N LYS A 51 18.00 -3.80 -7.82
CA LYS A 51 19.05 -3.39 -6.90
C LYS A 51 18.52 -2.71 -5.65
N ALA A 52 17.40 -1.97 -5.77
CA ALA A 52 16.76 -1.29 -4.65
C ALA A 52 15.85 -2.26 -3.87
N VAL A 53 15.11 -3.11 -4.56
CA VAL A 53 14.19 -4.08 -3.95
C VAL A 53 14.46 -5.49 -4.51
N PRO A 54 15.53 -6.16 -4.08
CA PRO A 54 15.90 -7.49 -4.61
C PRO A 54 14.82 -8.54 -4.44
N GLN A 55 14.04 -8.46 -3.36
CA GLN A 55 12.95 -9.39 -3.05
C GLN A 55 11.86 -9.41 -4.13
N MET A 56 11.68 -8.30 -4.85
CA MET A 56 10.64 -8.15 -5.88
C MET A 56 11.20 -8.20 -7.32
N ALA A 57 12.45 -8.64 -7.47
CA ALA A 57 13.11 -8.73 -8.79
C ALA A 57 12.43 -9.71 -9.76
N ASP A 58 11.60 -10.60 -9.25
CA ASP A 58 10.88 -11.66 -9.95
C ASP A 58 9.37 -11.36 -10.15
N SER A 59 8.95 -10.10 -10.00
CA SER A 59 7.53 -9.71 -10.08
C SER A 59 6.83 -10.20 -11.35
N GLU A 60 7.44 -10.08 -12.51
CA GLU A 60 6.88 -10.58 -13.78
C GLU A 60 6.68 -12.10 -13.74
N GLN A 61 7.63 -12.84 -13.15
CA GLN A 61 7.52 -14.29 -13.03
C GLN A 61 6.44 -14.70 -12.03
N VAL A 62 6.30 -13.96 -10.92
CA VAL A 62 5.22 -14.16 -9.94
C VAL A 62 3.86 -13.99 -10.59
N LEU A 63 3.66 -12.89 -11.33
CA LEU A 63 2.38 -12.62 -12.01
C LEU A 63 2.08 -13.64 -13.11
N LYS A 64 3.09 -14.08 -13.86
CA LYS A 64 2.93 -15.16 -14.84
C LYS A 64 2.51 -16.48 -14.19
N TYR A 65 3.04 -16.81 -13.00
CA TYR A 65 2.62 -17.99 -12.26
C TYR A 65 1.26 -17.83 -11.65
N LEU A 66 0.92 -16.62 -11.19
CA LEU A 66 -0.36 -16.32 -10.55
C LEU A 66 -1.52 -16.48 -11.52
N ASP A 67 -1.39 -15.90 -12.74
CA ASP A 67 -2.47 -15.83 -13.74
C ASP A 67 -3.78 -15.35 -13.11
N PRO A 68 -3.84 -14.07 -12.64
CA PRO A 68 -4.93 -13.61 -11.81
C PRO A 68 -6.25 -13.53 -12.58
N PRO A 69 -7.41 -13.80 -11.95
CA PRO A 69 -8.72 -13.57 -12.56
C PRO A 69 -8.95 -12.09 -12.89
N ASP A 70 -9.73 -11.82 -13.94
CA ASP A 70 -10.03 -10.46 -14.43
C ASP A 70 -10.76 -9.56 -13.39
N ASP A 71 -11.45 -10.15 -12.42
CA ASP A 71 -12.17 -9.47 -11.34
C ASP A 71 -11.30 -9.18 -10.10
N VAL A 72 -10.01 -9.49 -10.17
CA VAL A 72 -9.03 -9.19 -9.11
C VAL A 72 -8.14 -8.04 -9.51
N GLU A 73 -8.19 -6.93 -8.76
CA GLU A 73 -7.28 -5.81 -8.92
C GLU A 73 -5.88 -6.19 -8.45
N ILE A 74 -4.91 -6.18 -9.35
CA ILE A 74 -3.49 -6.32 -9.04
C ILE A 74 -2.82 -4.96 -9.12
N ILE A 75 -2.30 -4.49 -7.99
CA ILE A 75 -1.52 -3.26 -7.89
C ILE A 75 -0.04 -3.62 -8.07
N GLY A 76 0.62 -2.94 -9.01
CA GLY A 76 2.06 -3.02 -9.25
C GLY A 76 2.75 -1.70 -8.95
N ILE A 77 3.72 -1.69 -8.02
CA ILE A 77 4.44 -0.47 -7.64
C ILE A 77 5.45 -0.10 -8.72
N VAL A 78 5.41 1.16 -9.16
CA VAL A 78 6.29 1.75 -10.17
C VAL A 78 6.78 3.13 -9.71
N VAL A 79 8.01 3.51 -10.06
CA VAL A 79 8.60 4.81 -9.70
C VAL A 79 9.05 5.62 -10.92
N ASN A 80 8.86 5.07 -12.12
CA ASN A 80 9.20 5.71 -13.39
C ASN A 80 8.52 5.01 -14.56
N GLN A 81 8.61 5.63 -15.74
CA GLN A 81 8.00 5.12 -16.97
C GLN A 81 8.49 3.70 -17.34
N LYS A 82 9.77 3.40 -17.18
CA LYS A 82 10.31 2.06 -17.48
C LYS A 82 9.69 0.98 -16.58
N GLY A 83 9.46 1.27 -15.31
CA GLY A 83 8.74 0.38 -14.40
C GLY A 83 7.29 0.19 -14.83
N ALA A 84 6.62 1.27 -15.26
CA ALA A 84 5.25 1.23 -15.77
C ALA A 84 5.15 0.36 -17.03
N GLU A 85 6.06 0.53 -18.00
CA GLU A 85 6.11 -0.28 -19.21
C GLU A 85 6.24 -1.77 -18.88
N ARG A 86 7.14 -2.15 -17.97
CA ARG A 86 7.30 -3.53 -17.50
C ARG A 86 6.04 -4.08 -16.84
N ALA A 87 5.36 -3.27 -16.03
CA ALA A 87 4.11 -3.66 -15.39
C ALA A 87 3.00 -3.91 -16.42
N ILE A 88 2.85 -2.99 -17.39
CA ILE A 88 1.88 -3.08 -18.48
C ILE A 88 2.13 -4.33 -19.36
N GLU A 89 3.39 -4.63 -19.67
CA GLU A 89 3.77 -5.81 -20.47
C GLU A 89 3.39 -7.15 -19.82
N THR A 90 3.11 -7.17 -18.51
CA THR A 90 2.64 -8.40 -17.85
C THR A 90 1.19 -8.76 -18.17
N GLU A 91 0.39 -7.80 -18.63
CA GLU A 91 -1.06 -7.93 -18.85
C GLU A 91 -1.85 -8.36 -17.59
N ALA A 92 -1.17 -8.51 -16.44
CA ALA A 92 -1.75 -8.96 -15.17
C ALA A 92 -1.96 -7.82 -14.17
N VAL A 93 -1.27 -6.68 -14.36
CA VAL A 93 -1.44 -5.49 -13.52
C VAL A 93 -2.61 -4.67 -14.02
N SER A 94 -3.54 -4.33 -13.14
CA SER A 94 -4.70 -3.49 -13.45
C SER A 94 -4.59 -2.07 -12.89
N THR A 95 -3.72 -1.87 -11.89
CA THR A 95 -3.50 -0.56 -11.25
C THR A 95 -2.01 -0.32 -11.01
N LEU A 96 -1.49 0.82 -11.45
CA LEU A 96 -0.13 1.24 -11.14
C LEU A 96 -0.11 1.99 -9.80
N GLY A 97 0.71 1.51 -8.87
CA GLY A 97 0.93 2.16 -7.57
C GLY A 97 2.17 3.07 -7.64
N PHE A 98 1.98 4.37 -7.42
CA PHE A 98 3.07 5.33 -7.45
C PHE A 98 3.36 5.88 -6.05
N PRO A 99 4.58 5.67 -5.49
CA PRO A 99 4.98 6.23 -4.22
C PRO A 99 5.37 7.70 -4.41
N TYR A 100 4.51 8.59 -3.94
CA TYR A 100 4.75 10.01 -3.78
C TYR A 100 5.17 10.32 -2.34
N SER A 101 5.71 11.50 -2.04
CA SER A 101 5.97 11.92 -0.66
C SER A 101 5.90 13.43 -0.49
N VAL A 102 5.41 13.87 0.67
CA VAL A 102 5.49 15.25 1.12
C VAL A 102 6.82 15.59 1.78
N SER A 103 7.70 14.61 2.02
CA SER A 103 9.04 14.79 2.58
C SER A 103 10.08 14.73 1.45
N PRO A 104 10.77 15.85 1.10
CA PRO A 104 11.84 15.87 0.12
C PRO A 104 13.01 14.96 0.49
N GLU A 105 13.37 14.90 1.78
CA GLU A 105 14.44 14.04 2.25
C GLU A 105 14.10 12.55 2.08
N PHE A 106 12.83 12.17 2.27
CA PHE A 106 12.38 10.80 2.00
C PHE A 106 12.44 10.46 0.50
N LEU A 107 12.01 11.37 -0.38
CA LEU A 107 12.13 11.19 -1.83
C LEU A 107 13.59 10.96 -2.25
N LEU A 108 14.49 11.79 -1.74
CA LEU A 108 15.91 11.66 -2.03
C LEU A 108 16.46 10.30 -1.56
N ARG A 109 16.17 9.88 -0.34
CA ARG A 109 16.68 8.61 0.24
C ARG A 109 16.07 7.37 -0.39
N ASN A 110 14.77 7.41 -0.68
CA ASN A 110 14.03 6.24 -1.13
C ASN A 110 14.07 6.05 -2.65
N GLN A 111 13.98 7.15 -3.41
CA GLN A 111 13.86 7.12 -4.86
C GLN A 111 15.06 7.77 -5.57
N ASN A 112 15.92 8.45 -4.83
CA ASN A 112 17.01 9.29 -5.36
C ASN A 112 16.47 10.34 -6.35
N GLN A 113 15.34 10.98 -6.01
CA GLN A 113 14.64 11.98 -6.80
C GLN A 113 14.41 13.25 -6.00
N SER A 114 14.40 14.40 -6.69
CA SER A 114 13.83 15.63 -6.15
C SER A 114 12.30 15.63 -6.27
N PRO A 115 11.57 16.53 -5.56
CA PRO A 115 10.13 16.69 -5.74
C PRO A 115 9.73 16.93 -7.21
N GLU A 116 10.48 17.78 -7.95
CA GLU A 116 10.23 18.08 -9.36
C GLU A 116 10.41 16.83 -10.23
N GLN A 117 11.47 16.06 -10.02
CA GLN A 117 11.71 14.81 -10.75
C GLN A 117 10.63 13.76 -10.46
N THR A 118 10.10 13.74 -9.24
CA THR A 118 9.00 12.85 -8.86
C THR A 118 7.71 13.22 -9.60
N LEU A 119 7.42 14.52 -9.77
CA LEU A 119 6.26 14.99 -10.55
C LEU A 119 6.41 14.67 -12.05
N GLU A 120 7.60 14.87 -12.62
CA GLU A 120 7.88 14.45 -14.01
C GLU A 120 7.71 12.93 -14.21
N ALA A 121 8.18 12.14 -13.24
CA ALA A 121 8.01 10.69 -13.28
C ALA A 121 6.55 10.28 -13.17
N LEU A 122 5.79 10.93 -12.27
CA LEU A 122 4.35 10.72 -12.11
C LEU A 122 3.58 11.00 -13.40
N GLU A 123 3.88 12.13 -14.08
CA GLU A 123 3.25 12.48 -15.36
C GLU A 123 3.51 11.39 -16.41
N GLY A 124 4.77 10.94 -16.55
CA GLY A 124 5.13 9.88 -17.49
C GLY A 124 4.44 8.54 -17.20
N VAL A 125 4.34 8.17 -15.91
CA VAL A 125 3.63 6.96 -15.46
C VAL A 125 2.13 7.11 -15.71
N GLY A 126 1.54 8.28 -15.40
CA GLY A 126 0.13 8.58 -15.62
C GLY A 126 -0.27 8.48 -17.09
N GLN A 127 0.56 9.01 -17.99
CA GLN A 127 0.34 8.91 -19.42
C GLN A 127 0.40 7.44 -19.89
N ALA A 128 1.36 6.66 -19.42
CA ALA A 128 1.46 5.23 -19.76
C ALA A 128 0.25 4.44 -19.24
N ALA A 129 -0.19 4.68 -18.00
CA ALA A 129 -1.38 4.06 -17.43
C ALA A 129 -2.64 4.37 -18.25
N PHE A 130 -2.86 5.65 -18.57
CA PHE A 130 -4.00 6.10 -19.38
C PHE A 130 -4.03 5.43 -20.76
N GLN A 131 -2.89 5.35 -21.46
CA GLN A 131 -2.79 4.71 -22.77
C GLN A 131 -3.06 3.21 -22.71
N ALA A 132 -2.70 2.56 -21.60
CA ALA A 132 -2.93 1.13 -21.37
C ALA A 132 -4.32 0.82 -20.78
N GLY A 133 -5.10 1.85 -20.41
CA GLY A 133 -6.40 1.67 -19.76
C GLY A 133 -6.30 1.16 -18.31
N LEU A 134 -5.17 1.39 -17.63
CA LEU A 134 -4.95 0.99 -16.24
C LEU A 134 -5.35 2.08 -15.24
N GLY A 135 -5.76 1.65 -14.04
CA GLY A 135 -5.93 2.54 -12.90
C GLY A 135 -4.58 3.05 -12.33
N MET A 136 -4.68 4.12 -11.51
CA MET A 136 -3.54 4.59 -10.72
C MET A 136 -3.94 4.86 -9.28
N VAL A 137 -3.05 4.46 -8.35
CA VAL A 137 -3.08 4.86 -6.95
C VAL A 137 -1.78 5.57 -6.57
N ALA A 138 -1.89 6.75 -5.96
CA ALA A 138 -0.74 7.44 -5.36
C ALA A 138 -0.68 7.13 -3.86
N TYR A 139 0.46 6.66 -3.39
CA TYR A 139 0.76 6.48 -1.97
C TYR A 139 1.52 7.70 -1.46
N ILE A 140 0.89 8.52 -0.61
CA ILE A 140 1.56 9.69 -0.05
C ILE A 140 2.34 9.28 1.19
N SER A 141 3.61 8.96 1.01
CA SER A 141 4.54 8.65 2.10
C SER A 141 4.77 9.87 2.99
N MET A 142 5.03 9.61 4.27
CA MET A 142 5.22 10.65 5.30
C MET A 142 4.00 11.56 5.47
N ALA A 143 2.80 11.09 5.12
CA ALA A 143 1.57 11.86 5.24
C ALA A 143 1.21 12.25 6.68
N PHE A 144 1.76 11.57 7.67
CA PHE A 144 1.52 11.83 9.09
C PHE A 144 2.75 12.37 9.84
N GLY A 145 3.70 12.94 9.11
CA GLY A 145 4.97 13.42 9.64
C GLY A 145 6.16 12.59 9.23
N ASN A 146 7.34 13.09 9.53
CA ASN A 146 8.61 12.47 9.12
C ASN A 146 9.65 12.55 10.24
N PRO A 147 10.64 11.62 10.27
CA PRO A 147 11.71 11.63 11.26
C PRO A 147 12.92 12.49 10.85
N TYR A 148 12.87 13.17 9.69
CA TYR A 148 14.01 13.87 9.10
C TYR A 148 14.05 15.35 9.45
N GLY A 149 12.96 15.89 10.03
CA GLY A 149 12.83 17.30 10.35
C GLY A 149 12.40 18.17 9.17
N ASP A 150 11.92 17.55 8.09
CA ASP A 150 11.23 18.29 7.03
C ASP A 150 9.96 18.94 7.59
N PRO A 151 9.59 20.15 7.12
CA PRO A 151 8.30 20.74 7.44
C PRO A 151 7.16 19.76 7.16
N TRP A 152 6.13 19.80 7.99
CA TRP A 152 4.94 19.01 7.82
C TRP A 152 3.73 19.74 8.38
N SER A 153 2.63 19.70 7.64
CA SER A 153 1.33 20.17 8.10
C SER A 153 0.20 19.42 7.38
N VAL A 154 -1.00 19.46 7.94
CA VAL A 154 -2.20 18.93 7.28
C VAL A 154 -2.41 19.62 5.93
N ASP A 155 -2.23 20.93 5.84
CA ASP A 155 -2.42 21.71 4.63
C ASP A 155 -1.44 21.30 3.51
N GLU A 156 -0.19 20.93 3.84
CA GLU A 156 0.76 20.40 2.84
C GLU A 156 0.30 19.07 2.25
N VAL A 157 -0.24 18.18 3.09
CA VAL A 157 -0.75 16.89 2.62
C VAL A 157 -2.02 17.08 1.79
N VAL A 158 -2.93 17.96 2.22
CA VAL A 158 -4.14 18.31 1.44
C VAL A 158 -3.74 18.89 0.08
N THR A 159 -2.80 19.83 0.04
CA THR A 159 -2.29 20.42 -1.21
C THR A 159 -1.69 19.35 -2.14
N ALA A 160 -0.97 18.38 -1.59
CA ALA A 160 -0.44 17.26 -2.36
C ALA A 160 -1.56 16.36 -2.92
N CYS A 161 -2.61 16.09 -2.13
CA CYS A 161 -3.78 15.33 -2.59
C CYS A 161 -4.51 16.03 -3.74
N ASP A 162 -4.73 17.35 -3.62
CA ASP A 162 -5.38 18.17 -4.66
C ASP A 162 -4.54 18.17 -5.95
N LEU A 163 -3.22 18.34 -5.83
CA LEU A 163 -2.30 18.28 -6.97
C LEU A 163 -2.36 16.93 -7.70
N LEU A 164 -2.38 15.83 -6.94
CA LEU A 164 -2.46 14.47 -7.50
C LEU A 164 -3.82 14.25 -8.18
N ALA A 165 -4.91 14.67 -7.55
CA ALA A 165 -6.26 14.60 -8.12
C ALA A 165 -6.38 15.42 -9.42
N ASP A 166 -5.86 16.63 -9.45
CA ASP A 166 -5.82 17.48 -10.64
C ASP A 166 -4.97 16.88 -11.78
N SER A 167 -3.98 16.04 -11.42
CA SER A 167 -3.18 15.25 -12.37
C SER A 167 -3.89 13.99 -12.87
N GLY A 168 -5.16 13.77 -12.49
CA GLY A 168 -5.97 12.64 -12.94
C GLY A 168 -5.83 11.37 -12.09
N ILE A 169 -5.20 11.44 -10.92
CA ILE A 169 -5.12 10.32 -9.99
C ILE A 169 -6.47 10.17 -9.27
N THR A 170 -7.08 9.00 -9.40
CA THR A 170 -8.41 8.72 -8.84
C THR A 170 -8.38 7.92 -7.53
N GLN A 171 -7.22 7.43 -7.12
CA GLN A 171 -7.04 6.73 -5.86
C GLN A 171 -5.81 7.30 -5.13
N ILE A 172 -5.98 7.67 -3.86
CA ILE A 172 -4.90 8.22 -3.00
C ILE A 172 -4.89 7.43 -1.70
N SER A 173 -3.72 6.95 -1.28
CA SER A 173 -3.52 6.30 0.02
C SER A 173 -2.56 7.12 0.90
N LEU A 174 -3.05 7.58 2.04
CA LEU A 174 -2.27 8.34 3.02
C LEU A 174 -1.42 7.36 3.85
N ALA A 175 -0.10 7.42 3.70
CA ALA A 175 0.79 6.46 4.34
C ALA A 175 1.45 7.00 5.62
N ASP A 176 1.20 6.32 6.74
CA ASP A 176 1.92 6.49 8.01
C ASP A 176 3.22 5.67 7.95
N THR A 177 4.13 6.09 7.08
CA THR A 177 5.31 5.33 6.64
C THR A 177 6.18 4.82 7.80
N VAL A 178 6.23 5.56 8.90
CA VAL A 178 7.07 5.24 10.07
C VAL A 178 6.27 5.02 11.36
N GLY A 179 4.95 4.94 11.26
CA GLY A 179 4.06 4.62 12.38
C GLY A 179 3.94 5.71 13.43
N LEU A 180 4.10 6.99 13.05
CA LEU A 180 4.04 8.13 13.97
C LEU A 180 2.62 8.57 14.31
N ALA A 181 1.64 8.25 13.46
CA ALA A 181 0.29 8.75 13.57
C ALA A 181 -0.44 8.24 14.82
N GLY A 182 -0.94 9.13 15.65
CA GLY A 182 -1.94 8.82 16.66
C GLY A 182 -3.37 8.92 16.11
N PRO A 183 -4.37 8.32 16.81
CA PRO A 183 -5.76 8.31 16.34
C PRO A 183 -6.34 9.69 16.01
N ALA A 184 -6.06 10.70 16.85
CA ALA A 184 -6.55 12.07 16.62
C ALA A 184 -5.99 12.69 15.34
N GLN A 185 -4.69 12.51 15.06
CA GLN A 185 -4.04 13.00 13.86
C GLN A 185 -4.56 12.28 12.60
N ILE A 186 -4.82 10.96 12.71
CA ILE A 186 -5.41 10.18 11.61
C ILE A 186 -6.79 10.73 11.26
N ALA A 187 -7.64 10.94 12.27
CA ALA A 187 -8.97 11.49 12.05
C ALA A 187 -8.92 12.89 11.41
N GLU A 188 -8.11 13.79 11.96
CA GLU A 188 -7.94 15.17 11.46
C GLU A 188 -7.49 15.18 9.99
N LEU A 189 -6.45 14.42 9.63
CA LEU A 189 -5.93 14.42 8.26
C LEU A 189 -6.93 13.79 7.28
N VAL A 190 -7.55 12.65 7.64
CA VAL A 190 -8.53 11.98 6.79
C VAL A 190 -9.75 12.90 6.53
N GLU A 191 -10.27 13.55 7.57
CA GLU A 191 -11.39 14.51 7.43
C GLU A 191 -11.00 15.70 6.53
N ALA A 192 -9.81 16.27 6.72
CA ALA A 192 -9.33 17.39 5.93
C ALA A 192 -9.19 17.01 4.44
N VAL A 193 -8.56 15.88 4.13
CA VAL A 193 -8.38 15.42 2.75
C VAL A 193 -9.72 15.10 2.09
N LEU A 194 -10.60 14.34 2.77
CA LEU A 194 -11.94 14.03 2.24
C LEU A 194 -12.82 15.28 2.05
N GLY A 195 -12.56 16.34 2.80
CA GLY A 195 -13.26 17.62 2.68
C GLY A 195 -12.74 18.50 1.53
N SER A 196 -11.53 18.25 1.01
CA SER A 196 -10.89 19.04 -0.06
C SER A 196 -11.01 18.38 -1.43
N VAL A 197 -10.65 17.10 -1.55
CA VAL A 197 -10.60 16.43 -2.86
C VAL A 197 -11.99 16.19 -3.46
N ASP A 198 -12.06 16.08 -4.78
CA ASP A 198 -13.30 15.69 -5.47
C ASP A 198 -13.83 14.36 -4.89
N PRO A 199 -15.13 14.25 -4.59
CA PRO A 199 -15.74 13.01 -4.09
C PRO A 199 -15.56 11.77 -5.00
N ALA A 200 -15.17 11.96 -6.25
CA ALA A 200 -14.82 10.86 -7.17
C ALA A 200 -13.43 10.27 -6.88
N VAL A 201 -12.59 10.96 -6.11
CA VAL A 201 -11.28 10.48 -5.69
C VAL A 201 -11.45 9.56 -4.48
N GLU A 202 -11.04 8.31 -4.61
CA GLU A 202 -11.04 7.34 -3.52
C GLU A 202 -9.85 7.60 -2.59
N VAL A 203 -10.12 8.07 -1.36
CA VAL A 203 -9.09 8.29 -0.34
C VAL A 203 -9.05 7.10 0.61
N GLY A 204 -7.86 6.53 0.78
CA GLY A 204 -7.56 5.44 1.70
C GLY A 204 -6.42 5.76 2.64
N VAL A 205 -6.12 4.80 3.50
CA VAL A 205 -4.99 4.87 4.43
C VAL A 205 -4.12 3.61 4.35
N HIS A 206 -2.81 3.81 4.41
CA HIS A 206 -1.79 2.78 4.57
C HIS A 206 -1.05 3.04 5.89
N LEU A 207 -1.60 2.50 6.97
CA LEU A 207 -1.11 2.77 8.31
C LEU A 207 -0.12 1.70 8.76
N HIS A 208 0.83 2.13 9.58
CA HIS A 208 1.70 1.24 10.34
C HIS A 208 1.40 1.37 11.83
N ALA A 209 1.61 0.30 12.58
CA ALA A 209 1.31 0.27 14.00
C ALA A 209 2.30 -0.60 14.78
N ARG A 210 2.51 -0.26 16.05
CA ARG A 210 3.06 -1.18 17.02
C ARG A 210 1.97 -2.14 17.50
N ALA A 211 2.39 -3.23 18.13
CA ALA A 211 1.46 -4.19 18.72
C ALA A 211 0.48 -3.48 19.67
N GLY A 212 -0.82 -3.70 19.45
CA GLY A 212 -1.91 -3.14 20.26
C GLY A 212 -2.47 -1.79 19.78
N GLU A 213 -1.82 -1.08 18.85
CA GLU A 213 -2.29 0.22 18.35
C GLU A 213 -3.21 0.12 17.13
N ALA A 214 -3.20 -1.01 16.43
CA ALA A 214 -3.85 -1.17 15.13
C ALA A 214 -5.36 -0.87 15.16
N ALA A 215 -6.09 -1.42 16.14
CA ALA A 215 -7.55 -1.26 16.22
C ALA A 215 -7.98 0.20 16.38
N GLU A 216 -7.31 0.97 17.25
CA GLU A 216 -7.66 2.37 17.47
C GLU A 216 -7.33 3.27 16.28
N LYS A 217 -6.23 2.97 15.54
CA LYS A 217 -5.89 3.68 14.30
C LYS A 217 -6.93 3.43 13.21
N ILE A 218 -7.38 2.18 13.04
CA ILE A 218 -8.45 1.82 12.10
C ILE A 218 -9.77 2.47 12.48
N ALA A 219 -10.13 2.46 13.78
CA ALA A 219 -11.35 3.10 14.27
C ALA A 219 -11.36 4.60 13.99
N ALA A 220 -10.23 5.28 14.19
CA ALA A 220 -10.09 6.70 13.91
C ALA A 220 -10.27 7.02 12.42
N ALA A 221 -9.59 6.29 11.54
CA ALA A 221 -9.71 6.47 10.09
C ALA A 221 -11.15 6.19 9.59
N TYR A 222 -11.76 5.08 10.04
CA TYR A 222 -13.14 4.74 9.67
C TYR A 222 -14.16 5.78 10.17
N GLY A 223 -14.00 6.24 11.42
CA GLY A 223 -14.83 7.29 12.02
C GLY A 223 -14.74 8.61 11.27
N ALA A 224 -13.57 8.97 10.75
CA ALA A 224 -13.31 10.15 9.93
C ALA A 224 -13.83 10.03 8.48
N GLY A 225 -14.41 8.88 8.08
CA GLY A 225 -15.00 8.72 6.77
C GLY A 225 -14.19 7.87 5.79
N CYS A 226 -12.98 7.40 6.14
CA CYS A 226 -12.20 6.49 5.29
C CYS A 226 -12.96 5.19 5.01
N ARG A 227 -12.89 4.74 3.75
CA ARG A 227 -13.52 3.48 3.31
C ARG A 227 -12.58 2.58 2.50
N ARG A 228 -11.31 2.96 2.37
CA ARG A 228 -10.26 2.15 1.73
C ARG A 228 -9.10 1.97 2.72
N PHE A 229 -8.72 0.73 2.97
CA PHE A 229 -7.70 0.38 3.95
C PHE A 229 -6.69 -0.58 3.35
N ASP A 230 -5.43 -0.21 3.41
CA ASP A 230 -4.29 -1.04 3.05
C ASP A 230 -3.78 -1.74 4.30
N MET A 231 -3.63 -3.05 4.25
CA MET A 231 -3.27 -3.87 5.41
C MET A 231 -2.58 -5.16 4.98
N ALA A 232 -2.06 -5.93 5.92
CA ALA A 232 -1.38 -7.18 5.63
C ALA A 232 -1.70 -8.27 6.66
N ILE A 233 -1.96 -9.49 6.22
CA ILE A 233 -2.17 -10.65 7.10
C ILE A 233 -0.99 -10.79 8.07
N GLY A 234 -1.32 -10.88 9.37
CA GLY A 234 -0.33 -11.01 10.44
C GLY A 234 0.43 -9.71 10.75
N GLY A 235 0.17 -8.60 10.05
CA GLY A 235 0.86 -7.32 10.23
C GLY A 235 2.34 -7.36 9.85
N LEU A 236 2.72 -8.29 8.98
CA LEU A 236 4.10 -8.47 8.54
C LEU A 236 4.59 -7.28 7.70
N GLY A 237 5.89 -7.07 7.71
CA GLY A 237 6.53 -6.00 6.94
C GLY A 237 6.49 -4.67 7.68
N GLY A 238 6.74 -3.63 6.93
CA GLY A 238 6.91 -2.26 7.36
C GLY A 238 7.94 -1.60 6.47
N CYS A 239 7.99 -0.28 6.47
CA CYS A 239 8.95 0.44 5.64
C CYS A 239 10.38 0.15 6.10
N PRO A 240 11.29 -0.33 5.24
CA PRO A 240 12.70 -0.55 5.60
C PRO A 240 13.42 0.74 6.01
N PHE A 241 12.82 1.90 5.73
CA PHE A 241 13.29 3.21 6.17
C PHE A 241 12.69 3.65 7.52
N ALA A 242 11.76 2.88 8.11
CA ALA A 242 11.34 3.07 9.48
C ALA A 242 12.51 2.76 10.42
N GLN A 243 12.82 3.68 11.33
CA GLN A 243 13.93 3.50 12.27
C GLN A 243 13.58 2.53 13.42
N ASP A 244 12.31 2.20 13.58
CA ASP A 244 11.81 1.32 14.63
C ASP A 244 11.37 -0.02 14.03
N THR A 245 12.08 -1.08 14.35
CA THR A 245 11.81 -2.46 13.90
C THR A 245 10.54 -3.07 14.52
N LEU A 246 9.91 -2.39 15.47
CA LEU A 246 8.68 -2.84 16.11
C LEU A 246 7.40 -2.34 15.42
N VAL A 247 7.55 -1.54 14.37
CA VAL A 247 6.44 -0.99 13.60
C VAL A 247 6.22 -1.82 12.35
N GLY A 248 5.04 -2.44 12.24
CA GLY A 248 4.62 -3.26 11.09
C GLY A 248 3.36 -2.72 10.42
N ASN A 249 2.95 -3.38 9.36
CA ASN A 249 1.65 -3.13 8.74
C ASN A 249 0.50 -3.35 9.73
N ILE A 250 -0.65 -2.75 9.47
CA ILE A 250 -1.88 -3.10 10.21
C ILE A 250 -2.22 -4.57 9.92
N PRO A 251 -2.37 -5.43 10.96
CA PRO A 251 -2.80 -6.80 10.75
C PRO A 251 -4.23 -6.85 10.21
N THR A 252 -4.42 -7.48 9.05
CA THR A 252 -5.72 -7.59 8.37
C THR A 252 -6.81 -8.14 9.28
N GLU A 253 -6.51 -9.18 10.05
CA GLU A 253 -7.45 -9.80 10.97
C GLU A 253 -7.90 -8.85 12.11
N ILE A 254 -7.02 -7.98 12.58
CA ILE A 254 -7.34 -6.99 13.62
C ILE A 254 -8.20 -5.88 13.01
N ALA A 255 -7.83 -5.39 11.82
CA ALA A 255 -8.59 -4.35 11.14
C ALA A 255 -10.01 -4.81 10.80
N LEU A 256 -10.18 -6.02 10.26
CA LEU A 256 -11.49 -6.57 9.93
C LEU A 256 -12.36 -6.73 11.17
N ALA A 257 -11.82 -7.26 12.27
CA ALA A 257 -12.55 -7.40 13.53
C ALA A 257 -13.01 -6.03 14.09
N GLU A 258 -12.16 -5.01 14.01
CA GLU A 258 -12.52 -3.67 14.47
C GLU A 258 -13.56 -3.00 13.55
N LEU A 259 -13.40 -3.11 12.23
CA LEU A 259 -14.37 -2.60 11.26
C LEU A 259 -15.74 -3.29 11.40
N GLU A 260 -15.77 -4.60 11.65
CA GLU A 260 -16.99 -5.35 11.94
C GLU A 260 -17.66 -4.84 13.24
N ARG A 261 -16.88 -4.63 14.30
CA ARG A 261 -17.35 -4.05 15.57
C ARG A 261 -17.99 -2.67 15.37
N LEU A 262 -17.46 -1.89 14.42
CA LEU A 262 -17.98 -0.56 14.06
C LEU A 262 -19.18 -0.60 13.10
N GLY A 263 -19.61 -1.80 12.68
CA GLY A 263 -20.76 -1.97 11.79
C GLY A 263 -20.46 -1.64 10.32
N ALA A 264 -19.20 -1.73 9.90
CA ALA A 264 -18.80 -1.53 8.52
C ALA A 264 -19.37 -2.62 7.60
N SER A 265 -19.67 -2.24 6.34
CA SER A 265 -20.00 -3.20 5.29
C SER A 265 -18.72 -3.79 4.71
N LEU A 266 -18.35 -4.99 5.14
CA LEU A 266 -17.11 -5.67 4.76
C LEU A 266 -17.30 -6.60 3.57
N PRO A 267 -16.23 -6.89 2.78
CA PRO A 267 -16.26 -7.97 1.79
C PRO A 267 -16.47 -9.33 2.46
N GLN A 268 -17.07 -10.26 1.73
CA GLN A 268 -17.25 -11.63 2.22
C GLN A 268 -15.95 -12.41 2.03
N LEU A 269 -15.25 -12.65 3.13
CA LEU A 269 -14.00 -13.41 3.14
C LEU A 269 -14.21 -14.78 3.79
N GLN A 270 -13.42 -15.76 3.35
CA GLN A 270 -13.28 -17.04 4.04
C GLN A 270 -12.50 -16.87 5.36
N PRO A 271 -12.57 -17.84 6.29
CA PRO A 271 -11.79 -17.78 7.53
C PRO A 271 -10.29 -17.61 7.27
N LEU A 272 -9.65 -16.67 7.99
CA LEU A 272 -8.27 -16.24 7.74
C LEU A 272 -7.20 -17.12 8.40
N ASP A 273 -7.58 -18.15 9.19
CA ASP A 273 -6.62 -18.98 9.95
C ASP A 273 -5.58 -19.65 9.05
N GLY A 274 -6.01 -20.14 7.89
CA GLY A 274 -5.11 -20.73 6.90
C GLY A 274 -4.12 -19.70 6.31
N LEU A 275 -4.58 -18.49 6.03
CA LEU A 275 -3.75 -17.41 5.53
C LEU A 275 -2.74 -16.93 6.57
N ARG A 276 -3.18 -16.79 7.84
CA ARG A 276 -2.29 -16.44 8.95
C ARG A 276 -1.19 -17.50 9.14
N ALA A 277 -1.53 -18.76 9.04
CA ALA A 277 -0.55 -19.85 9.12
C ALA A 277 0.44 -19.81 7.95
N ALA A 278 -0.03 -19.53 6.73
CA ALA A 278 0.82 -19.41 5.54
C ALA A 278 1.75 -18.18 5.63
N ALA A 279 1.25 -17.03 6.07
CA ALA A 279 2.04 -15.82 6.29
C ALA A 279 3.13 -16.05 7.35
N ALA A 280 2.78 -16.65 8.49
CA ALA A 280 3.72 -17.01 9.56
C ALA A 280 4.79 -18.01 9.09
N GLU A 281 4.44 -18.96 8.21
CA GLU A 281 5.42 -19.89 7.63
C GLU A 281 6.39 -19.17 6.68
N ILE A 282 5.91 -18.22 5.87
CA ILE A 282 6.77 -17.38 5.02
C ILE A 282 7.75 -16.60 5.90
N GLU A 283 7.26 -15.93 6.94
CA GLU A 283 8.11 -15.18 7.88
C GLU A 283 9.15 -16.10 8.54
N ARG A 284 8.74 -17.26 9.04
CA ARG A 284 9.65 -18.23 9.67
C ARG A 284 10.76 -18.69 8.72
N ARG A 285 10.46 -18.92 7.43
CA ARG A 285 11.42 -19.42 6.44
C ARG A 285 12.35 -18.33 5.90
N PHE A 286 11.81 -17.15 5.67
CA PHE A 286 12.47 -16.09 4.92
C PHE A 286 12.80 -14.85 5.75
N GLY A 287 12.16 -14.68 6.93
CA GLY A 287 12.34 -13.54 7.83
C GLY A 287 13.56 -13.61 8.73
N SER A 288 13.98 -14.78 9.20
CA SER A 288 15.15 -14.88 10.09
C SER A 288 16.45 -15.10 9.31
N THR A 289 17.43 -14.24 9.55
CA THR A 289 18.82 -14.64 9.46
C THR A 289 19.10 -15.49 10.70
N VAL A 290 19.03 -16.79 10.58
CA VAL A 290 19.50 -17.69 11.64
C VAL A 290 20.99 -17.41 11.81
N GLN A 291 21.38 -16.91 12.98
CA GLN A 291 22.73 -17.01 13.48
C GLN A 291 23.03 -18.44 13.86
#